data_8ecc5dc8e879d64a75c5f864227691c8
#
_entry.id   8ecc5dc8e879d64a75c5f864227691c8
#
_cell.length_a   1.000
_cell.length_b   1.000
_cell.length_c   1.000
_cell.angle_alpha   90.00
_cell.angle_beta   90.00
_cell.angle_gamma   90.00
#
_symmetry.space_group_name_H-M   'P 1'
#
loop_
_entity.id
_entity.type
_entity.pdbx_description
1 polymer ?
#
loop_
_entity_poly.entity_id
_entity_poly.type
_entity_poly.pdbx_seq_one_letter_code
_entity_poly.pdbx_strand_id
1 'polypeptide(L)'
;MARVRRLQQLTPEQIDTLAGVLIDCVEGGASVSFMHPLSPQRARAFWQDVADELPGGTRALLVAEDEQGIVGTVQLLLAQPENQPHRADLAKMLVHRRARQQGVGATLLAAAEQLAREGGKTLLVLDTASADAERLYARAGWQRCGTV
;
A
#
# COMPACT_ATOMS: atom_id res chain seq x y z
N MET A 1 -11.61 11.41 -10.80
CA MET A 1 -11.02 10.07 -10.98
C MET A 1 -9.63 10.03 -10.38
N ALA A 2 -9.28 8.98 -9.66
CA ALA A 2 -8.00 8.89 -8.99
C ALA A 2 -6.87 8.58 -9.97
N ARG A 3 -5.73 9.21 -9.78
CA ARG A 3 -4.49 8.92 -10.51
C ARG A 3 -3.48 8.29 -9.56
N VAL A 4 -2.72 7.33 -10.05
CA VAL A 4 -1.67 6.67 -9.27
C VAL A 4 -0.32 7.24 -9.67
N ARG A 5 0.51 7.55 -8.66
CA ARG A 5 1.91 7.96 -8.89
C ARG A 5 2.80 7.45 -7.78
N ARG A 6 4.09 7.32 -8.08
CA ARG A 6 5.10 6.96 -7.08
C ARG A 6 5.60 8.21 -6.38
N LEU A 7 5.72 8.12 -5.05
CA LEU A 7 6.34 9.17 -4.25
C LEU A 7 7.69 8.70 -3.73
N GLN A 8 8.74 9.46 -4.01
CA GLN A 8 10.08 9.15 -3.53
C GLN A 8 10.44 9.98 -2.30
N GLN A 9 9.60 10.92 -1.94
CA GLN A 9 9.69 11.69 -0.70
C GLN A 9 8.29 12.15 -0.31
N LEU A 10 8.09 12.45 0.96
CA LEU A 10 6.80 12.88 1.48
C LEU A 10 6.91 14.26 2.11
N THR A 11 5.98 15.13 1.75
CA THR A 11 5.80 16.41 2.45
C THR A 11 5.05 16.19 3.75
N PRO A 12 5.14 17.11 4.73
CA PRO A 12 4.33 17.01 5.95
C PRO A 12 2.83 16.90 5.67
N GLU A 13 2.33 17.60 4.65
CA GLU A 13 0.93 17.53 4.26
C GLU A 13 0.55 16.14 3.75
N GLN A 14 1.42 15.51 2.97
CA GLN A 14 1.19 14.16 2.48
C GLN A 14 1.21 13.15 3.64
N ILE A 15 2.11 13.33 4.60
CA ILE A 15 2.15 12.49 5.80
C ILE A 15 0.84 12.59 6.56
N ASP A 16 0.31 13.80 6.75
CA ASP A 16 -0.96 14.01 7.44
C ASP A 16 -2.12 13.34 6.68
N THR A 17 -2.16 13.47 5.36
CA THR A 17 -3.22 12.86 4.54
C THR A 17 -3.14 11.34 4.60
N LEU A 18 -1.94 10.78 4.48
CA LEU A 18 -1.73 9.33 4.60
C LEU A 18 -2.08 8.81 5.99
N ALA A 19 -1.78 9.59 7.03
CA ALA A 19 -2.19 9.26 8.39
C ALA A 19 -3.71 9.15 8.49
N GLY A 20 -4.43 10.07 7.85
CA GLY A 20 -5.89 10.01 7.79
C GLY A 20 -6.42 8.78 7.07
N VAL A 21 -5.79 8.38 5.97
CA VAL A 21 -6.14 7.15 5.25
C VAL A 21 -5.93 5.93 6.14
N LEU A 22 -4.80 5.86 6.83
CA LEU A 22 -4.50 4.73 7.72
C LEU A 22 -5.51 4.64 8.86
N ILE A 23 -5.81 5.76 9.51
CA ILE A 23 -6.79 5.79 10.61
C ILE A 23 -8.16 5.34 10.12
N ASP A 24 -8.59 5.85 8.96
CA ASP A 24 -9.88 5.47 8.37
C ASP A 24 -9.95 3.98 8.11
N CYS A 25 -8.89 3.39 7.56
CA CYS A 25 -8.86 1.96 7.27
C CYS A 25 -8.87 1.13 8.55
N VAL A 26 -8.13 1.53 9.59
CA VAL A 26 -8.12 0.84 10.88
C VAL A 26 -9.50 0.89 11.52
N GLU A 27 -10.15 2.05 11.51
CA GLU A 27 -11.52 2.20 12.01
C GLU A 27 -12.52 1.35 11.23
N GLY A 28 -12.25 1.13 9.94
CA GLY A 28 -13.06 0.29 9.09
C GLY A 28 -12.77 -1.21 9.22
N GLY A 29 -11.87 -1.61 10.11
CA GLY A 29 -11.56 -3.00 10.38
C GLY A 29 -10.39 -3.60 9.59
N ALA A 30 -9.61 -2.77 8.89
CA ALA A 30 -8.46 -3.28 8.15
C ALA A 30 -7.38 -3.82 9.10
N SER A 31 -6.79 -4.95 8.73
CA SER A 31 -5.72 -5.57 9.49
C SER A 31 -4.37 -5.17 8.89
N VAL A 32 -3.77 -4.12 9.44
CA VAL A 32 -2.50 -3.57 8.95
C VAL A 32 -1.49 -3.39 10.08
N SER A 33 -1.51 -4.28 11.06
CA SER A 33 -0.62 -4.31 12.21
C SER A 33 -0.89 -3.20 13.24
N PHE A 34 -2.05 -2.60 13.21
CA PHE A 34 -2.48 -1.61 14.20
C PHE A 34 -3.80 -2.01 14.81
N MET A 35 -3.95 -1.68 16.09
CA MET A 35 -5.20 -1.90 16.82
C MET A 35 -6.02 -0.62 16.84
N HIS A 36 -7.32 -0.77 16.74
CA HIS A 36 -8.26 0.33 16.92
C HIS A 36 -8.40 0.63 18.43
N PRO A 37 -8.44 1.92 18.87
CA PRO A 37 -8.28 3.12 18.05
C PRO A 37 -6.81 3.45 17.77
N LEU A 38 -6.54 4.00 16.62
CA LEU A 38 -5.20 4.45 16.24
C LEU A 38 -5.12 5.97 16.39
N SER A 39 -4.16 6.45 17.18
CA SER A 39 -4.01 7.89 17.39
C SER A 39 -3.39 8.56 16.16
N PRO A 40 -3.71 9.86 15.93
CA PRO A 40 -3.06 10.61 14.86
C PRO A 40 -1.54 10.67 14.99
N GLN A 41 -1.02 10.74 16.22
CA GLN A 41 0.43 10.75 16.45
C GLN A 41 1.09 9.46 15.99
N ARG A 42 0.50 8.31 16.31
CA ARG A 42 1.04 7.01 15.89
C ARG A 42 0.95 6.84 14.37
N ALA A 43 -0.15 7.27 13.78
CA ALA A 43 -0.32 7.21 12.33
C ALA A 43 0.72 8.08 11.61
N ARG A 44 0.94 9.30 12.09
CA ARG A 44 1.97 10.17 11.52
C ARG A 44 3.37 9.60 11.70
N ALA A 45 3.66 9.03 12.88
CA ALA A 45 4.96 8.41 13.15
C ALA A 45 5.23 7.26 12.18
N PHE A 46 4.23 6.43 11.91
CA PHE A 46 4.34 5.35 10.93
C PHE A 46 4.75 5.89 9.55
N TRP A 47 4.06 6.92 9.07
CA TRP A 47 4.34 7.46 7.75
C TRP A 47 5.65 8.26 7.70
N GLN A 48 6.07 8.84 8.83
CA GLN A 48 7.39 9.48 8.91
C GLN A 48 8.49 8.43 8.77
N ASP A 49 8.33 7.26 9.40
CA ASP A 49 9.28 6.16 9.24
C ASP A 49 9.35 5.68 7.80
N VAL A 50 8.20 5.58 7.12
CA VAL A 50 8.17 5.25 5.70
C VAL A 50 8.93 6.30 4.89
N ALA A 51 8.67 7.59 5.14
CA ALA A 51 9.34 8.68 4.45
C ALA A 51 10.86 8.61 4.61
N ASP A 52 11.32 8.28 5.81
CA ASP A 52 12.74 8.19 6.11
C ASP A 52 13.44 7.06 5.35
N GLU A 53 12.70 6.02 4.99
CA GLU A 53 13.25 4.86 4.26
C GLU A 53 13.18 5.00 2.74
N LEU A 54 12.37 5.92 2.20
CA LEU A 54 12.19 6.04 0.76
C LEU A 54 13.49 6.34 0.00
N PRO A 55 14.38 7.24 0.48
CA PRO A 55 15.61 7.54 -0.26
C PRO A 55 16.54 6.35 -0.40
N GLY A 56 16.47 5.37 0.50
CA GLY A 56 17.31 4.18 0.45
C GLY A 56 16.96 3.17 -0.63
N GLY A 57 15.79 3.31 -1.27
CA GLY A 57 15.36 2.40 -2.32
C GLY A 57 14.92 1.01 -1.86
N THR A 58 14.79 0.78 -0.54
CA THR A 58 14.38 -0.51 0.00
C THR A 58 12.88 -0.75 -0.14
N ARG A 59 12.11 0.31 -0.36
CA ARG A 59 10.68 0.23 -0.63
C ARG A 59 10.26 1.29 -1.63
N ALA A 60 9.16 1.02 -2.32
CA ALA A 60 8.51 1.97 -3.20
C ALA A 60 7.13 2.28 -2.63
N LEU A 61 6.73 3.54 -2.70
CA LEU A 61 5.42 4.00 -2.24
C LEU A 61 4.63 4.52 -3.45
N LEU A 62 3.44 3.96 -3.64
CA LEU A 62 2.49 4.43 -4.64
C LEU A 62 1.28 5.02 -3.93
N VAL A 63 0.77 6.12 -4.45
CA VAL A 63 -0.44 6.75 -3.94
C VAL A 63 -1.44 6.94 -5.07
N ALA A 64 -2.72 6.89 -4.72
CA ALA A 64 -3.81 7.26 -5.61
C ALA A 64 -4.38 8.58 -5.11
N GLU A 65 -4.49 9.55 -6.00
CA GLU A 65 -4.96 10.89 -5.68
C GLU A 65 -6.16 11.26 -6.55
N ASP A 66 -7.17 11.86 -5.95
CA ASP A 66 -8.24 12.52 -6.68
C ASP A 66 -8.15 14.03 -6.43
N GLU A 67 -9.20 14.78 -6.79
CA GLU A 67 -9.23 16.23 -6.64
C GLU A 67 -9.13 16.69 -5.18
N GLN A 68 -9.48 15.83 -4.24
CA GLN A 68 -9.45 16.12 -2.80
C GLN A 68 -8.17 15.66 -2.12
N GLY A 69 -7.26 15.01 -2.85
CA GLY A 69 -5.99 14.53 -2.31
C GLY A 69 -5.83 13.02 -2.35
N ILE A 70 -4.91 12.51 -1.54
CA ILE A 70 -4.60 11.08 -1.50
C ILE A 70 -5.79 10.30 -0.90
N VAL A 71 -6.25 9.28 -1.62
CA VAL A 71 -7.37 8.42 -1.21
C VAL A 71 -6.97 6.96 -1.05
N GLY A 72 -5.79 6.59 -1.51
CA GLY A 72 -5.31 5.22 -1.41
C GLY A 72 -3.81 5.14 -1.55
N THR A 73 -3.25 4.00 -1.15
CA THR A 73 -1.81 3.80 -1.19
C THR A 73 -1.48 2.31 -1.16
N VAL A 74 -0.29 1.96 -1.64
CA VAL A 74 0.29 0.63 -1.54
C VAL A 74 1.80 0.76 -1.53
N GLN A 75 2.47 -0.17 -0.86
CA GLN A 75 3.93 -0.23 -0.82
C GLN A 75 4.43 -1.50 -1.46
N LEU A 76 5.60 -1.40 -2.10
CA LEU A 76 6.39 -2.55 -2.52
C LEU A 76 7.65 -2.60 -1.67
N LEU A 77 7.85 -3.71 -0.99
CA LEU A 77 9.07 -3.96 -0.23
C LEU A 77 10.07 -4.63 -1.17
N LEU A 78 11.07 -3.87 -1.60
CA LEU A 78 12.02 -4.29 -2.63
C LEU A 78 13.26 -4.95 -2.05
N ALA A 79 13.63 -4.63 -0.81
CA ALA A 79 14.75 -5.29 -0.13
C ALA A 79 14.32 -6.67 0.33
N GLN A 80 14.98 -7.70 -0.18
CA GLN A 80 14.64 -9.09 0.08
C GLN A 80 15.90 -9.85 0.51
N PRO A 81 15.74 -11.05 1.14
CA PRO A 81 16.89 -11.88 1.44
C PRO A 81 17.74 -12.16 0.19
N GLU A 82 19.05 -12.33 0.36
CA GLU A 82 19.97 -12.55 -0.74
C GLU A 82 19.56 -13.66 -1.70
N ASN A 83 18.92 -14.72 -1.17
CA ASN A 83 18.48 -15.85 -1.99
C ASN A 83 17.16 -15.60 -2.72
N GLN A 84 16.56 -14.41 -2.58
CA GLN A 84 15.28 -14.09 -3.23
C GLN A 84 15.27 -12.68 -3.85
N PRO A 85 16.29 -12.32 -4.66
CA PRO A 85 16.35 -10.97 -5.24
C PRO A 85 15.23 -10.70 -6.26
N HIS A 86 14.62 -11.76 -6.79
CA HIS A 86 13.52 -11.67 -7.77
C HIS A 86 12.17 -11.39 -7.13
N ARG A 87 12.09 -11.39 -5.80
CA ARG A 87 10.85 -11.25 -5.04
C ARG A 87 10.65 -9.80 -4.59
N ALA A 88 9.41 -9.37 -4.55
CA ALA A 88 9.00 -8.17 -3.85
C ALA A 88 7.72 -8.47 -3.08
N ASP A 89 7.53 -7.82 -1.94
CA ASP A 89 6.32 -7.97 -1.15
C ASP A 89 5.43 -6.75 -1.32
N LEU A 90 4.16 -6.99 -1.57
CA LEU A 90 3.13 -5.96 -1.57
C LEU A 90 2.66 -5.79 -0.13
N ALA A 91 2.59 -4.55 0.35
CA ALA A 91 2.23 -4.27 1.72
C ALA A 91 1.38 -3.01 1.82
N LYS A 92 0.54 -2.96 2.86
CA LYS A 92 -0.22 -1.77 3.23
C LYS A 92 -1.06 -1.21 2.08
N MET A 93 -1.83 -2.10 1.41
CA MET A 93 -2.85 -1.66 0.46
C MET A 93 -4.00 -1.04 1.23
N LEU A 94 -4.16 0.27 1.13
CA LEU A 94 -5.17 1.02 1.88
C LEU A 94 -5.96 1.90 0.92
N VAL A 95 -7.28 1.87 1.04
CA VAL A 95 -8.17 2.76 0.30
C VAL A 95 -9.15 3.37 1.29
N HIS A 96 -9.21 4.71 1.34
CA HIS A 96 -10.13 5.42 2.20
C HIS A 96 -11.57 5.04 1.84
N ARG A 97 -12.44 4.86 2.86
CA ARG A 97 -13.84 4.43 2.63
C ARG A 97 -14.59 5.34 1.67
N ARG A 98 -14.27 6.64 1.65
CA ARG A 98 -14.93 7.58 0.73
C ARG A 98 -14.64 7.30 -0.76
N ALA A 99 -13.59 6.54 -1.05
CA ALA A 99 -13.18 6.24 -2.42
C ALA A 99 -13.31 4.77 -2.79
N ARG A 100 -13.94 3.97 -1.93
CA ARG A 100 -14.12 2.55 -2.21
C ARG A 100 -15.14 2.32 -3.32
N GLN A 101 -15.03 1.16 -3.99
CA GLN A 101 -15.88 0.76 -5.11
C GLN A 101 -15.75 1.67 -6.34
N GLN A 102 -14.62 2.40 -6.44
CA GLN A 102 -14.28 3.24 -7.59
C GLN A 102 -13.10 2.69 -8.38
N GLY A 103 -12.66 1.46 -8.09
CA GLY A 103 -11.54 0.84 -8.79
C GLY A 103 -10.17 1.30 -8.33
N VAL A 104 -10.06 2.05 -7.22
CA VAL A 104 -8.78 2.59 -6.73
C VAL A 104 -7.82 1.47 -6.36
N GLY A 105 -8.30 0.44 -5.63
CA GLY A 105 -7.46 -0.69 -5.26
C GLY A 105 -6.92 -1.43 -6.48
N ALA A 106 -7.76 -1.68 -7.48
CA ALA A 106 -7.33 -2.35 -8.70
C ALA A 106 -6.30 -1.53 -9.48
N THR A 107 -6.47 -0.20 -9.53
CA THR A 107 -5.52 0.69 -10.19
C THR A 107 -4.17 0.72 -9.46
N LEU A 108 -4.19 0.79 -8.13
CA LEU A 108 -2.97 0.71 -7.32
C LEU A 108 -2.25 -0.61 -7.54
N LEU A 109 -2.99 -1.72 -7.54
CA LEU A 109 -2.42 -3.05 -7.72
C LEU A 109 -1.76 -3.18 -9.09
N ALA A 110 -2.43 -2.73 -10.15
CA ALA A 110 -1.86 -2.76 -11.51
C ALA A 110 -0.58 -1.93 -11.60
N ALA A 111 -0.56 -0.74 -10.98
CA ALA A 111 0.63 0.11 -10.96
C ALA A 111 1.78 -0.53 -10.19
N ALA A 112 1.48 -1.19 -9.06
CA ALA A 112 2.49 -1.89 -8.28
C ALA A 112 3.10 -3.05 -9.06
N GLU A 113 2.26 -3.83 -9.76
CA GLU A 113 2.73 -4.92 -10.60
C GLU A 113 3.64 -4.42 -11.72
N GLN A 114 3.27 -3.32 -12.36
CA GLN A 114 4.08 -2.73 -13.42
C GLN A 114 5.42 -2.23 -12.89
N LEU A 115 5.42 -1.55 -11.75
CA LEU A 115 6.65 -1.08 -11.11
C LEU A 115 7.57 -2.25 -10.76
N ALA A 116 7.03 -3.34 -10.25
CA ALA A 116 7.80 -4.53 -9.93
C ALA A 116 8.44 -5.14 -11.17
N ARG A 117 7.71 -5.22 -12.29
CA ARG A 117 8.24 -5.72 -13.56
C ARG A 117 9.38 -4.85 -14.06
N GLU A 118 9.23 -3.53 -13.99
CA GLU A 118 10.27 -2.58 -14.40
C GLU A 118 11.52 -2.73 -13.55
N GLY A 119 11.38 -3.12 -12.28
CA GLY A 119 12.50 -3.39 -11.38
C GLY A 119 13.08 -4.80 -11.49
N GLY A 120 12.65 -5.59 -12.48
CA GLY A 120 13.16 -6.94 -12.68
C GLY A 120 12.62 -7.99 -11.72
N LYS A 121 11.54 -7.69 -10.99
CA LYS A 121 10.92 -8.64 -10.08
C LYS A 121 10.02 -9.60 -10.86
N THR A 122 10.11 -10.89 -10.54
CA THR A 122 9.33 -11.93 -11.20
C THR A 122 8.32 -12.58 -10.25
N LEU A 123 8.39 -12.27 -8.96
CA LEU A 123 7.49 -12.82 -7.95
C LEU A 123 7.01 -11.72 -7.03
N LEU A 124 5.70 -11.60 -6.86
CA LEU A 124 5.08 -10.72 -5.88
C LEU A 124 4.35 -11.57 -4.84
N VAL A 125 4.52 -11.21 -3.58
CA VAL A 125 3.90 -11.90 -2.45
C VAL A 125 3.14 -10.90 -1.60
N LEU A 126 2.01 -11.31 -1.05
CA LEU A 126 1.26 -10.50 -0.08
C LEU A 126 0.52 -11.41 0.89
N ASP A 127 0.22 -10.84 2.06
CA ASP A 127 -0.71 -11.42 3.02
C ASP A 127 -1.98 -10.58 3.06
N THR A 128 -3.12 -11.24 3.23
CA THR A 128 -4.38 -10.55 3.42
C THR A 128 -5.22 -11.25 4.48
N ALA A 129 -5.88 -10.49 5.33
CA ALA A 129 -6.79 -11.02 6.36
C ALA A 129 -8.25 -10.73 6.02
N SER A 130 -8.53 -10.09 4.89
CA SER A 130 -9.86 -9.64 4.50
C SER A 130 -10.36 -10.43 3.29
N ALA A 131 -11.60 -10.93 3.37
CA ALA A 131 -12.23 -11.60 2.24
C ALA A 131 -12.42 -10.66 1.04
N ASP A 132 -12.68 -9.38 1.30
CA ASP A 132 -12.84 -8.39 0.23
C ASP A 132 -11.51 -8.15 -0.50
N ALA A 133 -10.41 -8.03 0.25
CA ALA A 133 -9.08 -7.88 -0.34
C ALA A 133 -8.69 -9.14 -1.11
N GLU A 134 -8.97 -10.32 -0.56
CA GLU A 134 -8.69 -11.58 -1.23
C GLU A 134 -9.43 -11.66 -2.58
N ARG A 135 -10.69 -11.23 -2.63
CA ARG A 135 -11.43 -11.18 -3.89
C ARG A 135 -10.82 -10.21 -4.89
N LEU A 136 -10.35 -9.06 -4.44
CA LEU A 136 -9.65 -8.10 -5.30
C LEU A 136 -8.43 -8.74 -5.96
N TYR A 137 -7.60 -9.39 -5.17
CA TYR A 137 -6.38 -10.02 -5.67
C TYR A 137 -6.68 -11.18 -6.60
N ALA A 138 -7.68 -12.00 -6.26
CA ALA A 138 -8.08 -13.12 -7.12
C ALA A 138 -8.55 -12.64 -8.49
N ARG A 139 -9.33 -11.55 -8.55
CA ARG A 139 -9.78 -10.98 -9.83
C ARG A 139 -8.61 -10.45 -10.66
N ALA A 140 -7.54 -10.02 -10.02
CA ALA A 140 -6.34 -9.55 -10.70
C ALA A 140 -5.37 -10.67 -11.09
N GLY A 141 -5.74 -11.94 -10.86
CA GLY A 141 -4.94 -13.10 -11.25
C GLY A 141 -3.99 -13.62 -10.18
N TRP A 142 -4.08 -13.13 -8.96
CA TRP A 142 -3.25 -13.61 -7.86
C TRP A 142 -3.74 -14.97 -7.39
N GLN A 143 -2.81 -15.83 -7.01
CA GLN A 143 -3.09 -17.18 -6.55
C GLN A 143 -2.81 -17.33 -5.06
N ARG A 144 -3.74 -17.99 -4.37
CA ARG A 144 -3.57 -18.30 -2.97
C ARG A 144 -2.58 -19.44 -2.80
N CYS A 145 -1.53 -19.21 -1.99
CA CYS A 145 -0.50 -20.23 -1.71
C CYS A 145 -0.72 -20.96 -0.39
N GLY A 146 -1.51 -20.39 0.52
CA GLY A 146 -1.77 -20.99 1.80
C GLY A 146 -2.44 -20.02 2.76
N THR A 147 -2.67 -20.48 3.98
CA THR A 147 -3.24 -19.68 5.06
C THR A 147 -2.18 -19.54 6.15
N VAL A 148 -1.97 -18.30 6.57
CA VAL A 148 -0.98 -17.96 7.61
C VAL A 148 -1.69 -17.88 8.96
#